data_7bbbc00f175bfa25c00722abcb48ccd0
#
_entry.id   7bbbc00f175bfa25c00722abcb48ccd0
#
_cell.length_a   1.000
_cell.length_b   1.000
_cell.length_c   1.000
_cell.angle_alpha   90.00
_cell.angle_beta   90.00
_cell.angle_gamma   90.00
#
_symmetry.space_group_name_H-M   'P 1'
#
loop_
_entity.id
_entity.type
_entity.pdbx_description
1 polymer ?
#
loop_
_entity_poly.entity_id
_entity_poly.type
_entity_poly.pdbx_seq_one_letter_code
_entity_poly.pdbx_strand_id
1 'polypeptide(L)'
;MAVESNRWGIIYNPKAGSRKTQKKWNEIRSYMESRGVLFDYLQSEGYGSVERLARMLANNGYRTIVIVGGDGAINDAINGIMTSSA
;
A
#
# COMPACT_ATOMS: atom_id res chain seq x y z
N MET A 1 4.27 10.54 14.77
CA MET A 1 2.89 10.99 14.97
C MET A 1 1.93 9.96 14.41
N ALA A 2 0.94 9.54 15.18
CA ALA A 2 0.02 8.50 14.74
C ALA A 2 -1.00 9.06 13.74
N VAL A 3 -1.32 8.26 12.73
CA VAL A 3 -2.37 8.63 11.76
C VAL A 3 -3.75 8.32 12.36
N GLU A 4 -4.79 8.85 11.75
CA GLU A 4 -6.15 8.52 12.17
C GLU A 4 -6.38 7.01 12.06
N SER A 5 -7.07 6.42 13.05
CA SER A 5 -7.24 4.97 13.13
C SER A 5 -8.02 4.39 11.94
N ASN A 6 -8.80 5.21 11.24
CA ASN A 6 -9.57 4.79 10.08
C ASN A 6 -8.92 5.13 8.74
N ARG A 7 -7.70 5.67 8.76
CA ARG A 7 -6.98 5.99 7.52
C ARG A 7 -6.23 4.75 7.03
N TRP A 8 -6.38 4.47 5.75
CA TRP A 8 -5.72 3.32 5.12
C TRP A 8 -4.39 3.75 4.52
N GLY A 9 -3.41 2.85 4.60
CA GLY A 9 -2.16 3.01 3.87
C GLY A 9 -2.16 2.07 2.67
N ILE A 10 -1.93 2.59 1.48
CA ILE A 10 -2.00 1.80 0.25
C ILE A 10 -0.65 1.82 -0.44
N ILE A 11 -0.18 0.65 -0.79
CA ILE A 11 1.04 0.51 -1.58
C ILE A 11 0.67 -0.01 -2.95
N TYR A 12 0.94 0.79 -3.96
CA TYR A 12 0.71 0.46 -5.35
C TYR A 12 2.05 0.04 -5.97
N ASN A 13 2.11 -1.20 -6.44
CA ASN A 13 3.31 -1.74 -7.06
C ASN A 13 3.04 -2.03 -8.54
N PRO A 14 3.27 -1.07 -9.43
CA PRO A 14 3.09 -1.31 -10.86
C PRO A 14 4.26 -2.15 -11.36
N LYS A 15 3.98 -3.34 -11.84
CA LYS A 15 5.00 -4.08 -12.56
C LYS A 15 5.30 -3.36 -13.87
N ALA A 16 6.56 -3.37 -14.26
CA ALA A 16 6.98 -2.73 -15.50
C ALA A 16 6.08 -3.16 -16.64
N GLY A 17 5.52 -2.17 -17.36
CA GLY A 17 4.69 -2.39 -18.52
C GLY A 17 3.24 -2.78 -18.25
N SER A 18 2.80 -2.82 -17.01
CA SER A 18 1.44 -3.25 -16.71
C SER A 18 0.45 -2.09 -16.70
N ARG A 19 -0.17 -1.85 -17.85
CA ARG A 19 -1.25 -0.88 -17.96
C ARG A 19 -2.50 -1.34 -17.20
N LYS A 20 -2.70 -2.66 -17.12
CA LYS A 20 -3.84 -3.24 -16.40
C LYS A 20 -3.80 -2.88 -14.92
N THR A 21 -2.63 -2.97 -14.30
CA THR A 21 -2.49 -2.65 -12.89
C THR A 21 -2.77 -1.18 -12.64
N GLN A 22 -2.28 -0.30 -13.49
CA GLN A 22 -2.52 1.13 -13.35
C GLN A 22 -4.01 1.47 -13.51
N LYS A 23 -4.66 0.86 -14.49
CA LYS A 23 -6.09 1.06 -14.71
C LYS A 23 -6.90 0.57 -13.52
N LYS A 24 -6.55 -0.61 -13.02
CA LYS A 24 -7.20 -1.18 -11.84
C LYS A 24 -7.03 -0.28 -10.62
N TRP A 25 -5.83 0.23 -10.42
CA TRP A 25 -5.55 1.14 -9.32
C TRP A 25 -6.40 2.42 -9.42
N ASN A 26 -6.50 2.99 -10.61
CA ASN A 26 -7.29 4.19 -10.82
C ASN A 26 -8.77 3.94 -10.50
N GLU A 27 -9.30 2.78 -10.86
CA GLU A 27 -10.68 2.40 -10.56
C GLU A 27 -10.90 2.24 -9.05
N ILE A 28 -9.98 1.56 -8.38
CA ILE A 28 -10.03 1.34 -6.93
C ILE A 28 -9.99 2.68 -6.20
N ARG A 29 -9.07 3.54 -6.62
CA ARG A 29 -8.91 4.85 -6.01
C ARG A 29 -10.16 5.70 -6.14
N SER A 30 -10.74 5.76 -7.34
CA SER A 30 -11.96 6.50 -7.58
C SER A 30 -13.12 5.98 -6.73
N TYR A 31 -13.22 4.65 -6.63
CA TYR A 31 -14.28 4.03 -5.83
C TYR A 31 -14.13 4.40 -4.34
N MET A 32 -12.90 4.31 -3.82
CA MET A 32 -12.67 4.65 -2.42
C MET A 32 -12.95 6.13 -2.14
N GLU A 33 -12.54 7.01 -3.05
CA GLU A 33 -12.84 8.43 -2.91
C GLU A 33 -14.33 8.69 -2.89
N SER A 34 -15.09 8.00 -3.75
CA SER A 34 -16.55 8.16 -3.80
C SER A 34 -17.24 7.65 -2.54
N ARG A 35 -16.59 6.76 -1.80
CA ARG A 35 -17.13 6.20 -0.55
C ARG A 35 -16.64 6.95 0.69
N GLY A 36 -15.83 7.98 0.52
CA GLY A 36 -15.32 8.74 1.65
C GLY A 36 -14.26 8.04 2.46
N VAL A 37 -13.58 7.04 1.89
CA VAL A 37 -12.50 6.34 2.59
C VAL A 37 -11.30 7.26 2.69
N LEU A 38 -10.77 7.41 3.89
CA LEU A 38 -9.53 8.17 4.11
C LEU A 38 -8.34 7.26 3.81
N PHE A 39 -7.46 7.69 2.93
CA PHE A 39 -6.29 6.89 2.59
C PHE A 39 -5.13 7.74 2.12
N ASP A 40 -3.94 7.21 2.32
CA ASP A 40 -2.70 7.70 1.73
C ASP A 40 -2.17 6.60 0.85
N TYR A 41 -1.56 6.93 -0.28
CA TYR A 41 -0.99 5.89 -1.12
C TYR A 41 0.45 6.20 -1.51
N LEU A 42 1.22 5.14 -1.67
CA LEU A 42 2.63 5.20 -2.04
C LEU A 42 2.87 4.28 -3.22
N GLN A 43 3.68 4.72 -4.15
CA GLN A 43 4.06 3.91 -5.29
C GLN A 43 5.41 3.26 -5.03
N SER A 44 5.47 1.95 -5.19
CA SER A 44 6.71 1.20 -5.09
C SER A 44 7.51 1.34 -6.38
N GLU A 45 8.80 1.62 -6.27
CA GLU A 45 9.63 1.90 -7.45
C GLU A 45 10.69 0.85 -7.74
N GLY A 46 10.80 -0.20 -6.94
CA GLY A 46 11.83 -1.19 -7.20
C GLY A 46 11.84 -2.32 -6.21
N TYR A 47 12.86 -3.15 -6.32
CA TYR A 47 13.04 -4.32 -5.46
C TYR A 47 13.17 -3.91 -4.00
N GLY A 48 12.44 -4.58 -3.13
CA GLY A 48 12.50 -4.31 -1.69
C GLY A 48 11.75 -3.09 -1.24
N SER A 49 11.24 -2.26 -2.16
CA SER A 49 10.58 -1.04 -1.73
C SER A 49 9.21 -1.31 -1.11
N VAL A 50 8.50 -2.36 -1.53
CA VAL A 50 7.23 -2.73 -0.92
C VAL A 50 7.44 -3.12 0.55
N GLU A 51 8.46 -3.91 0.85
CA GLU A 51 8.77 -4.29 2.23
C GLU A 51 9.07 -3.06 3.08
N ARG A 52 9.91 -2.15 2.58
CA ARG A 52 10.27 -0.94 3.28
C ARG A 52 9.08 -0.02 3.50
N LEU A 53 8.24 0.15 2.48
CA LEU A 53 7.06 1.00 2.58
C LEU A 53 6.03 0.43 3.54
N ALA A 54 5.83 -0.89 3.53
CA ALA A 54 4.92 -1.55 4.46
C ALA A 54 5.39 -1.38 5.90
N ARG A 55 6.69 -1.54 6.13
CA ARG A 55 7.27 -1.34 7.46
C ARG A 55 7.05 0.09 7.93
N MET A 56 7.27 1.06 7.04
CA MET A 56 7.08 2.47 7.36
C MET A 56 5.62 2.77 7.72
N LEU A 57 4.68 2.25 6.94
CA LEU A 57 3.26 2.44 7.22
C LEU A 57 2.87 1.83 8.57
N ALA A 58 3.32 0.61 8.83
CA ALA A 58 3.03 -0.05 10.11
C ALA A 58 3.62 0.73 11.28
N ASN A 59 4.86 1.20 11.14
CA ASN A 59 5.53 1.99 12.19
C ASN A 59 4.82 3.33 12.44
N ASN A 60 4.15 3.86 11.43
CA ASN A 60 3.41 5.13 11.57
C ASN A 60 1.98 4.95 12.06
N GLY A 61 1.58 3.73 12.38
CA GLY A 61 0.30 3.48 13.02
C GLY A 61 -0.86 3.18 12.07
N TYR A 62 -0.58 2.94 10.80
CA TYR A 62 -1.64 2.51 9.88
C TYR A 62 -2.11 1.13 10.26
N ARG A 63 -3.39 0.98 10.53
CA ARG A 63 -3.98 -0.30 10.92
C ARG A 63 -4.42 -1.12 9.73
N THR A 64 -4.71 -0.47 8.62
CA THR A 64 -5.12 -1.13 7.39
C THR A 64 -4.13 -0.78 6.30
N ILE A 65 -3.49 -1.79 5.75
CA ILE A 65 -2.51 -1.63 4.68
C ILE A 65 -3.00 -2.45 3.49
N VAL A 66 -3.21 -1.77 2.37
CA VAL A 66 -3.73 -2.38 1.14
C VAL A 66 -2.59 -2.45 0.13
N ILE A 67 -2.42 -3.62 -0.47
CA ILE A 67 -1.39 -3.83 -1.47
C ILE A 67 -2.06 -4.02 -2.83
N VAL A 68 -1.68 -3.18 -3.78
CA VAL A 68 -2.12 -3.30 -5.16
C VAL A 68 -0.93 -3.74 -6.00
N GLY A 69 -0.89 -5.02 -6.34
CA GLY A 69 0.24 -5.60 -7.07
C GLY A 69 0.10 -7.11 -7.16
N GLY A 70 1.20 -7.79 -7.46
CA GLY A 70 1.21 -9.25 -7.59
C GLY A 70 1.57 -9.95 -6.28
N ASP A 71 1.66 -11.28 -6.34
CA ASP A 71 1.95 -12.13 -5.18
C ASP A 71 3.26 -11.75 -4.49
N GLY A 72 4.28 -11.39 -5.27
CA GLY A 72 5.56 -10.97 -4.71
C GLY A 72 5.45 -9.74 -3.84
N ALA A 73 4.61 -8.78 -4.27
CA ALA A 73 4.40 -7.56 -3.50
C ALA A 73 3.70 -7.86 -2.17
N ILE A 74 2.76 -8.78 -2.17
CA ILE A 74 2.04 -9.17 -0.95
C ILE A 74 3.01 -9.82 0.03
N ASN A 75 3.86 -10.72 -0.45
CA ASN A 75 4.86 -11.39 0.40
C ASN A 75 5.83 -10.38 1.00
N ASP A 76 6.33 -9.44 0.21
CA ASP A 76 7.23 -8.39 0.67
C ASP A 76 6.57 -7.50 1.73
N ALA A 77 5.29 -7.18 1.52
CA ALA A 77 4.54 -6.36 2.47
C ALA A 77 4.41 -7.07 3.82
N ILE A 78 4.11 -8.37 3.80
CA ILE A 78 4.00 -9.15 5.04
C ILE A 78 5.33 -9.13 5.79
N ASN A 79 6.45 -9.33 5.08
CA ASN A 79 7.77 -9.28 5.70
C ASN A 79 8.05 -7.92 6.33
N GLY A 80 7.65 -6.84 5.66
CA GLY A 80 7.81 -5.48 6.19
C GLY A 80 7.02 -5.27 7.47
N ILE A 81 5.78 -5.72 7.49
CA ILE A 81 4.92 -5.59 8.66
C ILE A 81 5.46 -6.42 9.83
N MET A 82 5.87 -7.66 9.55
CA MET A 82 6.40 -8.55 10.58
C MET A 82 7.69 -8.05 11.22
N THR A 83 8.46 -7.24 10.50
CA THR A 83 9.72 -6.67 11.02
C THR A 83 9.56 -5.24 11.50
N SER A 84 8.34 -4.71 11.50
CA SER A 84 8.08 -3.38 12.01
C SER A 84 8.07 -3.39 13.54
N SER A 85 8.12 -2.20 14.14
CA SER A 85 8.03 -2.06 15.60
C SER A 85 6.59 -1.86 16.08
N ALA A 86 5.65 -1.93 15.17
CA ALA A 86 4.24 -1.76 15.49
C ALA A 86 3.64 -3.03 16.10
#